data_098af727fdbf5b5734d863dc0a5f4b55
#
_entry.id   098af727fdbf5b5734d863dc0a5f4b55
#
_cell.length_a   1.000
_cell.length_b   1.000
_cell.length_c   1.000
_cell.angle_alpha   90.00
_cell.angle_beta   90.00
_cell.angle_gamma   90.00
#
_symmetry.space_group_name_H-M   'P 1'
#
loop_
_entity.id
_entity.type
_entity.pdbx_description
1 polymer ?
#
loop_
_entity_poly.entity_id
_entity_poly.type
_entity_poly.pdbx_seq_one_letter_code
_entity_poly.pdbx_strand_id
1 'polypeptide(L)'
;NTSSYRVDIRKGEVFDEMKKFSIQKPRIRNYLHEWIFHELLGYGGLVKIKYDFYNFYLNGKYLGYYSLEESFGKVLLERNKRRNGPIFGLEEDIIELVDRGKYKFEVYNKNYWEKPENLILVKSAIQKLDNYFSGKEPLENVFDIEKWSWFFAVTDLTYTYHGVSIASVKFYYNPINGKFEPIGFDGHRLVPNFSEHIVEDKPILNETNFSIAKKKNNKNYKLNVNRSYSVEKYLFYQNGKLN
;
A
#
# COMPACT_ATOMS: atom_id res chain seq x y z
N ASN A 1 0.50 -16.62 21.49
CA ASN A 1 -0.60 -16.63 20.53
C ASN A 1 -0.64 -15.30 19.81
N THR A 2 -0.38 -15.28 18.51
CA THR A 2 -0.35 -14.09 17.65
C THR A 2 -1.58 -14.08 16.73
N SER A 3 -2.76 -14.33 17.28
CA SER A 3 -3.99 -14.34 16.49
C SER A 3 -4.33 -12.93 16.04
N SER A 4 -4.59 -12.76 14.75
CA SER A 4 -5.24 -11.59 14.17
C SER A 4 -6.70 -11.92 13.88
N TYR A 5 -7.56 -10.91 13.95
CA TYR A 5 -8.99 -11.05 13.72
C TYR A 5 -9.41 -10.10 12.60
N ARG A 6 -10.37 -10.53 11.78
CA ARG A 6 -11.06 -9.65 10.82
C ARG A 6 -12.47 -9.38 11.32
N VAL A 7 -12.86 -8.12 11.33
CA VAL A 7 -14.18 -7.66 11.76
C VAL A 7 -14.91 -7.02 10.59
N ASP A 8 -16.16 -7.40 10.39
CA ASP A 8 -17.09 -6.79 9.44
C ASP A 8 -18.36 -6.40 10.21
N ILE A 9 -18.55 -5.10 10.41
CA ILE A 9 -19.70 -4.57 11.17
C ILE A 9 -20.92 -4.55 10.25
N ARG A 10 -21.98 -5.20 10.72
CA ARG A 10 -23.24 -5.34 9.97
C ARG A 10 -24.21 -4.18 10.25
N LYS A 11 -25.35 -4.16 9.54
CA LYS A 11 -26.49 -3.25 9.74
C LYS A 11 -26.17 -1.75 9.60
N GLY A 12 -25.15 -1.39 8.78
CA GLY A 12 -24.86 0.03 8.52
C GLY A 12 -24.09 0.75 9.62
N GLU A 13 -23.81 0.10 10.75
CA GLU A 13 -23.02 0.66 11.83
C GLU A 13 -21.53 0.70 11.49
N VAL A 14 -20.78 1.50 12.23
CA VAL A 14 -19.33 1.64 12.13
C VAL A 14 -18.73 1.66 13.54
N PHE A 15 -17.51 1.21 13.67
CA PHE A 15 -16.71 1.40 14.87
C PHE A 15 -15.58 2.36 14.51
N ASP A 16 -15.54 3.48 15.21
CA ASP A 16 -14.52 4.52 15.00
C ASP A 16 -14.34 4.84 13.50
N GLU A 17 -15.45 5.14 12.83
CA GLU A 17 -15.56 5.44 11.39
C GLU A 17 -15.11 4.28 10.45
N MET A 18 -14.83 3.09 10.98
CA MET A 18 -14.48 1.91 10.21
C MET A 18 -15.63 0.92 10.16
N LYS A 19 -15.91 0.36 8.98
CA LYS A 19 -16.89 -0.70 8.78
C LYS A 19 -16.25 -2.10 8.80
N LYS A 20 -15.06 -2.19 8.22
CA LYS A 20 -14.26 -3.40 8.16
C LYS A 20 -12.84 -3.08 8.58
N PHE A 21 -12.27 -3.91 9.41
CA PHE A 21 -10.91 -3.74 9.89
C PHE A 21 -10.30 -5.05 10.39
N SER A 22 -8.98 -5.08 10.43
CA SER A 22 -8.21 -6.13 11.08
C SER A 22 -7.82 -5.71 12.48
N ILE A 23 -7.83 -6.65 13.43
CA ILE A 23 -7.31 -6.47 14.79
C ILE A 23 -6.04 -7.30 14.90
N GLN A 24 -4.91 -6.67 15.21
CA GLN A 24 -3.62 -7.35 15.24
C GLN A 24 -2.70 -6.80 16.34
N LYS A 25 -1.67 -7.57 16.69
CA LYS A 25 -0.67 -7.09 17.65
C LYS A 25 0.18 -5.98 17.03
N PRO A 26 0.40 -4.83 17.71
CA PRO A 26 1.15 -3.69 17.16
C PRO A 26 2.56 -4.06 16.67
N ARG A 27 3.21 -5.04 17.30
CA ARG A 27 4.55 -5.50 16.92
C ARG A 27 4.65 -6.02 15.49
N ILE A 28 3.53 -6.47 14.89
CA ILE A 28 3.49 -6.99 13.51
C ILE A 28 3.82 -5.88 12.51
N ARG A 29 3.46 -4.63 12.85
CA ARG A 29 3.69 -3.44 12.05
C ARG A 29 4.70 -2.48 12.67
N ASN A 30 5.66 -2.98 13.42
CA ASN A 30 6.68 -2.18 14.12
C ASN A 30 6.09 -1.07 15.01
N TYR A 31 5.01 -1.40 15.74
CA TYR A 31 4.36 -0.53 16.72
C TYR A 31 3.85 0.79 16.09
N LEU A 32 4.44 1.93 16.46
CA LEU A 32 4.03 3.25 15.97
C LEU A 32 4.43 3.53 14.52
N HIS A 33 5.28 2.71 13.92
CA HIS A 33 5.82 2.99 12.59
C HIS A 33 4.72 3.04 11.51
N GLU A 34 3.82 2.06 11.50
CA GLU A 34 2.66 2.03 10.60
C GLU A 34 1.74 3.24 10.81
N TRP A 35 1.50 3.61 12.06
CA TRP A 35 0.70 4.78 12.40
C TRP A 35 1.33 6.07 11.87
N ILE A 36 2.63 6.30 12.13
CA ILE A 36 3.36 7.46 11.62
C ILE A 36 3.30 7.53 10.10
N PHE A 37 3.52 6.40 9.43
CA PHE A 37 3.45 6.31 7.97
C PHE A 37 2.09 6.80 7.45
N HIS A 38 0.99 6.29 7.99
CA HIS A 38 -0.34 6.72 7.58
C HIS A 38 -0.65 8.19 7.91
N GLU A 39 -0.20 8.70 9.06
CA GLU A 39 -0.37 10.12 9.41
C GLU A 39 0.33 11.03 8.40
N LEU A 40 1.57 10.71 8.03
CA LEU A 40 2.32 11.48 7.03
C LEU A 40 1.70 11.41 5.63
N LEU A 41 1.17 10.24 5.22
CA LEU A 41 0.44 10.14 3.96
C LEU A 41 -0.81 11.04 3.97
N GLY A 42 -1.57 11.00 5.07
CA GLY A 42 -2.76 11.85 5.23
C GLY A 42 -2.44 13.34 5.25
N TYR A 43 -1.31 13.75 5.84
CA TYR A 43 -0.85 15.14 5.83
C TYR A 43 -0.62 15.65 4.39
N GLY A 44 -0.10 14.81 3.49
CA GLY A 44 0.03 15.11 2.07
C GLY A 44 -1.26 14.94 1.26
N GLY A 45 -2.41 14.73 1.91
CA GLY A 45 -3.71 14.62 1.25
C GLY A 45 -3.93 13.31 0.49
N LEU A 46 -3.15 12.27 0.77
CA LEU A 46 -3.38 10.92 0.24
C LEU A 46 -4.53 10.23 0.97
N VAL A 47 -5.06 9.20 0.34
CA VAL A 47 -5.99 8.30 1.02
C VAL A 47 -5.25 7.58 2.14
N LYS A 48 -5.64 7.92 3.39
CA LYS A 48 -5.05 7.39 4.61
C LYS A 48 -5.90 6.27 5.18
N ILE A 49 -5.31 5.11 5.38
CA ILE A 49 -5.91 4.03 6.17
C ILE A 49 -5.93 4.47 7.64
N LYS A 50 -7.04 4.26 8.32
CA LYS A 50 -7.10 4.43 9.77
C LYS A 50 -6.38 3.27 10.43
N TYR A 51 -5.39 3.60 11.25
CA TYR A 51 -4.58 2.66 12.00
C TYR A 51 -4.40 3.21 13.41
N ASP A 52 -5.09 2.66 14.40
CA ASP A 52 -5.11 3.15 15.76
C ASP A 52 -4.98 2.01 16.79
N PHE A 53 -4.73 2.35 18.05
CA PHE A 53 -4.45 1.40 19.12
C PHE A 53 -5.55 1.40 20.18
N TYR A 54 -6.01 0.20 20.55
CA TYR A 54 -7.11 0.00 21.50
C TYR A 54 -6.80 -1.05 22.53
N ASN A 55 -7.42 -0.90 23.72
CA ASN A 55 -7.48 -1.98 24.68
C ASN A 55 -8.40 -3.08 24.15
N PHE A 56 -7.87 -4.29 24.02
CA PHE A 56 -8.62 -5.41 23.45
C PHE A 56 -9.06 -6.41 24.53
N TYR A 57 -10.35 -6.67 24.56
CA TYR A 57 -10.98 -7.65 25.41
C TYR A 57 -11.65 -8.73 24.57
N LEU A 58 -11.42 -9.99 24.88
CA LEU A 58 -12.10 -11.11 24.23
C LEU A 58 -12.78 -11.95 25.31
N ASN A 59 -14.12 -12.08 25.20
CA ASN A 59 -14.93 -12.81 26.18
C ASN A 59 -14.67 -12.33 27.64
N GLY A 60 -14.57 -11.01 27.83
CA GLY A 60 -14.32 -10.40 29.13
C GLY A 60 -12.86 -10.44 29.60
N LYS A 61 -11.99 -11.15 28.91
CA LYS A 61 -10.56 -11.23 29.25
C LYS A 61 -9.77 -10.14 28.52
N TYR A 62 -9.02 -9.34 29.27
CA TYR A 62 -8.09 -8.36 28.72
C TYR A 62 -6.89 -9.03 28.05
N LEU A 63 -6.63 -8.71 26.80
CA LEU A 63 -5.53 -9.27 26.02
C LEU A 63 -4.41 -8.27 25.70
N GLY A 64 -4.54 -7.04 26.22
CA GLY A 64 -3.57 -5.96 26.02
C GLY A 64 -3.95 -5.01 24.90
N TYR A 65 -2.97 -4.23 24.45
CA TYR A 65 -3.12 -3.33 23.33
C TYR A 65 -3.05 -4.07 22.00
N TYR A 66 -3.99 -3.71 21.11
CA TYR A 66 -4.03 -4.18 19.73
C TYR A 66 -4.18 -2.97 18.80
N SER A 67 -3.67 -3.09 17.61
CA SER A 67 -3.93 -2.15 16.53
C SER A 67 -5.13 -2.60 15.71
N LEU A 68 -5.94 -1.63 15.30
CA LEU A 68 -7.00 -1.78 14.33
C LEU A 68 -6.55 -1.14 13.02
N GLU A 69 -6.62 -1.90 11.93
CA GLU A 69 -6.23 -1.49 10.59
C GLU A 69 -7.45 -1.53 9.68
N GLU A 70 -7.84 -0.37 9.16
CA GLU A 70 -9.01 -0.23 8.28
C GLU A 70 -8.84 -1.01 6.97
N SER A 71 -9.91 -1.64 6.49
CA SER A 71 -9.93 -2.36 5.22
C SER A 71 -10.32 -1.46 4.05
N PHE A 72 -9.84 -1.81 2.86
CA PHE A 72 -10.15 -1.09 1.63
C PHE A 72 -11.64 -1.15 1.28
N GLY A 73 -12.21 0.00 0.94
CA GLY A 73 -13.60 0.08 0.53
C GLY A 73 -14.16 1.50 0.50
N LYS A 74 -15.47 1.58 0.27
CA LYS A 74 -16.19 2.84 0.14
C LYS A 74 -16.04 3.74 1.37
N VAL A 75 -16.14 3.19 2.59
CA VAL A 75 -16.05 3.96 3.84
C VAL A 75 -14.68 4.62 3.99
N LEU A 76 -13.59 3.91 3.67
CA LEU A 76 -12.24 4.47 3.62
C LEU A 76 -12.18 5.69 2.69
N LEU A 77 -12.74 5.56 1.48
CA LEU A 77 -12.71 6.64 0.50
C LEU A 77 -13.53 7.85 0.95
N GLU A 78 -14.73 7.63 1.46
CA GLU A 78 -15.62 8.71 1.96
C GLU A 78 -15.00 9.45 3.13
N ARG A 79 -14.40 8.74 4.08
CA ARG A 79 -13.66 9.33 5.20
C ARG A 79 -12.50 10.22 4.74
N ASN A 80 -11.83 9.83 3.67
CA ASN A 80 -10.76 10.62 3.03
C ASN A 80 -11.28 11.66 2.03
N LYS A 81 -12.59 11.96 2.02
CA LYS A 81 -13.22 12.92 1.10
C LYS A 81 -12.98 12.57 -0.38
N ARG A 82 -12.97 11.29 -0.69
CA ARG A 82 -12.90 10.76 -2.04
C ARG A 82 -14.25 10.20 -2.48
N ARG A 83 -14.56 10.40 -3.76
CA ARG A 83 -15.71 9.74 -4.38
C ARG A 83 -15.47 8.23 -4.45
N ASN A 84 -16.54 7.43 -4.30
CA ASN A 84 -16.43 5.99 -4.45
C ASN A 84 -15.88 5.63 -5.85
N GLY A 85 -14.78 4.93 -5.88
CA GLY A 85 -14.06 4.49 -7.07
C GLY A 85 -13.34 3.16 -6.81
N PRO A 86 -12.96 2.42 -7.85
CA PRO A 86 -12.30 1.15 -7.68
C PRO A 86 -10.90 1.32 -7.08
N ILE A 87 -10.59 0.43 -6.13
CA ILE A 87 -9.26 0.28 -5.55
C ILE A 87 -8.69 -1.01 -6.11
N PHE A 88 -7.50 -0.95 -6.66
CA PHE A 88 -6.79 -2.08 -7.23
C PHE A 88 -5.59 -2.47 -6.36
N GLY A 89 -5.29 -3.75 -6.33
CA GLY A 89 -4.01 -4.31 -5.91
C GLY A 89 -3.39 -5.09 -7.06
N LEU A 90 -2.12 -5.40 -6.93
CA LEU A 90 -1.45 -6.34 -7.84
C LEU A 90 -1.51 -7.73 -7.21
N GLU A 91 -1.73 -8.76 -8.01
CA GLU A 91 -1.75 -10.14 -7.52
C GLU A 91 -0.38 -10.54 -6.96
N GLU A 92 -0.38 -11.30 -5.85
CA GLU A 92 0.85 -11.73 -5.18
C GLU A 92 1.72 -12.67 -6.03
N ASP A 93 1.12 -13.42 -6.96
CA ASP A 93 1.83 -14.30 -7.90
C ASP A 93 2.56 -13.57 -9.03
N ILE A 94 2.57 -12.27 -8.97
CA ILE A 94 3.15 -11.36 -9.98
C ILE A 94 4.66 -11.46 -10.09
N ILE A 95 5.36 -12.02 -9.11
CA ILE A 95 6.83 -12.19 -9.20
C ILE A 95 7.22 -12.92 -10.48
N GLU A 96 6.46 -13.92 -10.89
CA GLU A 96 6.64 -14.59 -12.19
C GLU A 96 6.11 -13.78 -13.39
N LEU A 97 5.11 -12.92 -13.16
CA LEU A 97 4.43 -12.17 -14.22
C LEU A 97 5.16 -10.87 -14.59
N VAL A 98 5.82 -10.22 -13.63
CA VAL A 98 6.67 -9.03 -13.88
C VAL A 98 7.81 -9.36 -14.83
N ASP A 99 8.45 -10.52 -14.66
CA ASP A 99 9.50 -10.98 -15.55
C ASP A 99 8.99 -11.30 -16.97
N ARG A 100 7.68 -11.51 -17.13
CA ARG A 100 7.02 -11.81 -18.42
C ARG A 100 6.28 -10.61 -19.02
N GLY A 101 6.35 -9.42 -18.41
CA GLY A 101 5.69 -8.21 -18.89
C GLY A 101 4.14 -8.27 -18.88
N LYS A 102 3.56 -9.15 -18.08
CA LYS A 102 2.11 -9.26 -17.90
C LYS A 102 1.69 -8.63 -16.58
N TYR A 103 0.70 -7.75 -16.64
CA TYR A 103 0.18 -7.01 -15.51
C TYR A 103 -1.19 -7.57 -15.12
N LYS A 104 -1.38 -7.89 -13.85
CA LYS A 104 -2.69 -8.34 -13.38
C LYS A 104 -3.10 -7.53 -12.16
N PHE A 105 -4.02 -6.61 -12.40
CA PHE A 105 -4.66 -5.83 -11.37
C PHE A 105 -5.92 -6.53 -10.88
N GLU A 106 -6.07 -6.64 -9.57
CA GLU A 106 -7.27 -7.10 -8.92
C GLU A 106 -8.02 -5.95 -8.28
N VAL A 107 -9.32 -5.86 -8.54
CA VAL A 107 -10.18 -4.87 -7.89
C VAL A 107 -10.67 -5.38 -6.54
N TYR A 108 -10.54 -4.55 -5.50
CA TYR A 108 -11.14 -4.82 -4.19
C TYR A 108 -12.67 -4.73 -4.27
N ASN A 109 -13.37 -5.54 -3.44
CA ASN A 109 -14.83 -5.66 -3.48
C ASN A 109 -15.38 -6.10 -4.85
N LYS A 110 -14.83 -7.16 -5.41
CA LYS A 110 -15.22 -7.75 -6.71
C LYS A 110 -16.74 -7.83 -6.88
N ASN A 111 -17.45 -8.36 -5.88
CA ASN A 111 -18.92 -8.51 -5.91
C ASN A 111 -19.68 -7.20 -6.16
N TYR A 112 -19.09 -6.05 -5.82
CA TYR A 112 -19.67 -4.75 -6.11
C TYR A 112 -19.24 -4.23 -7.49
N TRP A 113 -17.94 -4.30 -7.78
CA TRP A 113 -17.35 -3.70 -8.97
C TRP A 113 -17.58 -4.52 -10.25
N GLU A 114 -17.87 -5.82 -10.15
CA GLU A 114 -18.19 -6.69 -11.30
C GLU A 114 -19.65 -6.61 -11.72
N LYS A 115 -20.51 -5.88 -11.00
CA LYS A 115 -21.87 -5.61 -11.43
C LYS A 115 -21.88 -4.76 -12.70
N PRO A 116 -22.81 -5.01 -13.65
CA PRO A 116 -22.83 -4.30 -14.94
C PRO A 116 -22.77 -2.78 -14.82
N GLU A 117 -23.49 -2.20 -13.85
CA GLU A 117 -23.54 -0.76 -13.62
C GLU A 117 -22.23 -0.15 -13.12
N ASN A 118 -21.37 -0.92 -12.45
CA ASN A 118 -20.09 -0.47 -11.89
C ASN A 118 -18.89 -0.87 -12.77
N LEU A 119 -19.06 -1.93 -13.56
CA LEU A 119 -17.98 -2.55 -14.33
C LEU A 119 -17.39 -1.59 -15.37
N ILE A 120 -18.18 -0.64 -15.87
CA ILE A 120 -17.72 0.35 -16.84
C ILE A 120 -16.55 1.17 -16.31
N LEU A 121 -16.60 1.55 -15.01
CA LEU A 121 -15.53 2.33 -14.38
C LEU A 121 -14.26 1.50 -14.20
N VAL A 122 -14.40 0.23 -13.85
CA VAL A 122 -13.27 -0.71 -13.74
C VAL A 122 -12.59 -0.91 -15.10
N LYS A 123 -13.39 -1.14 -16.15
CA LYS A 123 -12.87 -1.29 -17.51
C LYS A 123 -12.14 -0.03 -18.01
N SER A 124 -12.69 1.15 -17.71
CA SER A 124 -12.05 2.42 -18.05
C SER A 124 -10.71 2.59 -17.35
N ALA A 125 -10.64 2.24 -16.06
CA ALA A 125 -9.39 2.30 -15.29
C ALA A 125 -8.33 1.34 -15.85
N ILE A 126 -8.70 0.08 -16.13
CA ILE A 126 -7.79 -0.92 -16.70
C ILE A 126 -7.32 -0.50 -18.09
N GLN A 127 -8.23 -0.05 -18.96
CA GLN A 127 -7.86 0.43 -20.30
C GLN A 127 -6.86 1.58 -20.25
N LYS A 128 -6.97 2.45 -19.25
CA LYS A 128 -6.04 3.56 -19.07
C LYS A 128 -4.65 3.07 -18.66
N LEU A 129 -4.56 2.06 -17.78
CA LEU A 129 -3.29 1.41 -17.46
C LEU A 129 -2.70 0.69 -18.69
N ASP A 130 -3.50 -0.04 -19.45
CA ASP A 130 -3.06 -0.71 -20.67
C ASP A 130 -2.52 0.28 -21.72
N ASN A 131 -3.18 1.44 -21.87
CA ASN A 131 -2.71 2.51 -22.73
C ASN A 131 -1.36 3.06 -22.26
N TYR A 132 -1.19 3.27 -20.95
CA TYR A 132 0.07 3.74 -20.38
C TYR A 132 1.20 2.73 -20.63
N PHE A 133 1.01 1.46 -20.26
CA PHE A 133 2.03 0.43 -20.42
C PHE A 133 2.35 0.10 -21.88
N SER A 134 1.43 0.40 -22.81
CA SER A 134 1.68 0.29 -24.24
C SER A 134 2.25 1.58 -24.89
N GLY A 135 2.56 2.59 -24.06
CA GLY A 135 3.13 3.87 -24.53
C GLY A 135 2.16 4.78 -25.29
N LYS A 136 0.84 4.52 -25.20
CA LYS A 136 -0.20 5.32 -25.86
C LYS A 136 -0.66 6.52 -25.03
N GLU A 137 -0.43 6.50 -23.74
CA GLU A 137 -0.84 7.55 -22.82
C GLU A 137 0.32 7.94 -21.90
N PRO A 138 0.61 9.25 -21.73
CA PRO A 138 1.71 9.70 -20.90
C PRO A 138 1.40 9.55 -19.41
N LEU A 139 2.44 9.49 -18.59
CA LEU A 139 2.41 9.25 -17.15
C LEU A 139 1.44 10.21 -16.43
N GLU A 140 1.55 11.49 -16.70
CA GLU A 140 0.80 12.56 -16.05
C GLU A 140 -0.72 12.52 -16.30
N ASN A 141 -1.14 11.82 -17.35
CA ASN A 141 -2.56 11.60 -17.61
C ASN A 141 -3.13 10.43 -16.81
N VAL A 142 -2.28 9.50 -16.42
CA VAL A 142 -2.68 8.25 -15.77
C VAL A 142 -2.52 8.31 -14.25
N PHE A 143 -1.43 8.91 -13.78
CA PHE A 143 -1.10 8.98 -12.37
C PHE A 143 -1.20 10.42 -11.83
N ASP A 144 -1.62 10.56 -10.59
CA ASP A 144 -1.56 11.82 -9.86
C ASP A 144 -0.13 12.04 -9.36
N ILE A 145 0.69 12.71 -10.15
CA ILE A 145 2.13 12.83 -9.93
C ILE A 145 2.46 13.44 -8.58
N GLU A 146 1.71 14.45 -8.15
CA GLU A 146 1.93 15.11 -6.86
C GLU A 146 1.74 14.11 -5.70
N LYS A 147 0.67 13.32 -5.72
CA LYS A 147 0.41 12.30 -4.70
C LYS A 147 1.42 11.16 -4.73
N TRP A 148 1.83 10.71 -5.91
CA TRP A 148 2.87 9.69 -6.03
C TRP A 148 4.22 10.20 -5.52
N SER A 149 4.58 11.44 -5.83
CA SER A 149 5.82 12.07 -5.32
C SER A 149 5.80 12.16 -3.79
N TRP A 150 4.66 12.56 -3.21
CA TRP A 150 4.51 12.58 -1.76
C TRP A 150 4.60 11.19 -1.14
N PHE A 151 3.95 10.20 -1.77
CA PHE A 151 4.03 8.80 -1.33
C PHE A 151 5.47 8.32 -1.25
N PHE A 152 6.26 8.52 -2.29
CA PHE A 152 7.67 8.11 -2.29
C PHE A 152 8.50 8.90 -1.28
N ALA A 153 8.29 10.20 -1.16
CA ALA A 153 9.00 11.02 -0.17
C ALA A 153 8.73 10.54 1.27
N VAL A 154 7.47 10.18 1.59
CA VAL A 154 7.11 9.63 2.90
C VAL A 154 7.73 8.25 3.11
N THR A 155 7.70 7.39 2.11
CA THR A 155 8.31 6.06 2.21
C THR A 155 9.82 6.12 2.42
N ASP A 156 10.50 7.06 1.77
CA ASP A 156 11.92 7.31 1.96
C ASP A 156 12.21 7.85 3.37
N LEU A 157 11.46 8.86 3.80
CA LEU A 157 11.61 9.47 5.12
C LEU A 157 11.40 8.47 6.25
N THR A 158 10.42 7.59 6.12
CA THR A 158 10.06 6.62 7.16
C THR A 158 10.76 5.28 7.02
N TYR A 159 11.57 5.08 6.00
CA TYR A 159 12.19 3.78 5.69
C TYR A 159 11.16 2.65 5.52
N THR A 160 10.04 2.95 4.90
CA THR A 160 8.90 2.04 4.73
C THR A 160 9.10 1.12 3.53
N TYR A 161 10.11 0.26 3.58
CA TYR A 161 10.50 -0.59 2.45
C TYR A 161 9.44 -1.62 2.03
N HIS A 162 8.71 -2.14 2.99
CA HIS A 162 7.65 -3.09 2.67
C HIS A 162 6.49 -2.39 1.97
N GLY A 163 6.17 -1.17 2.38
CA GLY A 163 5.09 -0.38 1.83
C GLY A 163 5.25 0.01 0.36
N VAL A 164 6.48 -0.02 -0.18
CA VAL A 164 6.73 0.24 -1.62
C VAL A 164 6.76 -1.03 -2.46
N SER A 165 6.60 -2.20 -1.85
CA SER A 165 6.50 -3.43 -2.62
C SER A 165 5.23 -3.44 -3.48
N ILE A 166 5.31 -4.07 -4.65
CA ILE A 166 4.19 -4.20 -5.58
C ILE A 166 2.94 -4.81 -4.89
N ALA A 167 3.15 -5.77 -4.00
CA ALA A 167 2.07 -6.42 -3.26
C ALA A 167 1.40 -5.51 -2.22
N SER A 168 2.13 -4.52 -1.67
CA SER A 168 1.63 -3.65 -0.60
C SER A 168 0.88 -2.44 -1.13
N VAL A 169 1.41 -1.73 -2.12
CA VAL A 169 0.78 -0.52 -2.67
C VAL A 169 -0.57 -0.84 -3.29
N LYS A 170 -1.56 0.02 -3.00
CA LYS A 170 -2.88 -0.04 -3.62
C LYS A 170 -3.11 1.20 -4.46
N PHE A 171 -3.95 1.08 -5.47
CA PHE A 171 -4.19 2.08 -6.49
C PHE A 171 -5.66 2.47 -6.45
N TYR A 172 -5.96 3.66 -6.01
CA TYR A 172 -7.30 4.20 -6.11
C TYR A 172 -7.47 4.93 -7.44
N TYR A 173 -8.39 4.47 -8.26
CA TYR A 173 -8.80 5.21 -9.46
C TYR A 173 -9.83 6.27 -9.09
N ASN A 174 -9.44 7.53 -9.16
CA ASN A 174 -10.30 8.65 -8.85
C ASN A 174 -11.24 8.95 -10.04
N PRO A 175 -12.57 8.71 -9.92
CA PRO A 175 -13.49 8.90 -11.03
C PRO A 175 -13.73 10.37 -11.41
N ILE A 176 -13.25 11.34 -10.62
CA ILE A 176 -13.43 12.76 -10.89
C ILE A 176 -12.38 13.24 -11.90
N ASN A 177 -11.11 12.87 -11.69
CA ASN A 177 -10.02 13.33 -12.58
C ASN A 177 -9.48 12.22 -13.48
N GLY A 178 -9.95 10.98 -13.31
CA GLY A 178 -9.51 9.83 -14.09
C GLY A 178 -8.05 9.42 -13.86
N LYS A 179 -7.49 9.71 -12.70
CA LYS A 179 -6.10 9.39 -12.36
C LYS A 179 -6.00 8.40 -11.21
N PHE A 180 -4.88 7.68 -11.16
CA PHE A 180 -4.56 6.79 -10.07
C PHE A 180 -3.81 7.51 -8.96
N GLU A 181 -4.33 7.40 -7.73
CA GLU A 181 -3.71 7.86 -6.50
C GLU A 181 -3.17 6.65 -5.72
N PRO A 182 -1.98 6.73 -5.08
CA PRO A 182 -1.51 5.65 -4.25
C PRO A 182 -2.26 5.60 -2.92
N ILE A 183 -2.47 4.37 -2.41
CA ILE A 183 -2.86 4.12 -1.02
C ILE A 183 -1.74 3.31 -0.40
N GLY A 184 -1.10 3.85 0.62
CA GLY A 184 -0.11 3.13 1.40
C GLY A 184 -0.75 2.03 2.22
N PHE A 185 -0.07 0.90 2.28
CA PHE A 185 -0.47 -0.26 3.07
C PHE A 185 0.77 -1.05 3.45
N ASP A 186 0.71 -1.71 4.61
CA ASP A 186 1.79 -2.57 5.06
C ASP A 186 3.13 -1.82 5.19
N GLY A 187 3.04 -0.60 5.75
CA GLY A 187 4.12 0.38 5.81
C GLY A 187 5.20 0.09 6.85
N HIS A 188 5.33 -1.14 7.30
CA HIS A 188 6.34 -1.50 8.28
C HIS A 188 7.73 -1.67 7.66
N ARG A 189 8.72 -1.62 8.52
CA ARG A 189 10.11 -1.84 8.13
C ARG A 189 10.39 -3.33 7.97
N LEU A 190 11.18 -3.65 6.95
CA LEU A 190 11.74 -5.00 6.79
C LEU A 190 12.98 -5.26 7.67
N VAL A 191 13.56 -4.21 8.27
CA VAL A 191 14.81 -4.30 9.03
C VAL A 191 14.56 -4.13 10.52
N PRO A 192 15.03 -5.04 11.38
CA PRO A 192 14.74 -5.03 12.82
C PRO A 192 15.34 -3.89 13.63
N ASN A 193 16.45 -3.28 13.21
CA ASN A 193 17.22 -2.34 14.01
C ASN A 193 17.27 -0.93 13.42
N PHE A 194 16.61 -0.01 14.13
CA PHE A 194 16.56 1.41 13.77
C PHE A 194 17.94 2.09 13.81
N SER A 195 18.81 1.66 14.74
CA SER A 195 20.11 2.29 14.99
C SER A 195 21.17 2.07 13.89
N GLU A 196 21.03 1.01 13.09
CA GLU A 196 22.02 0.68 12.07
C GLU A 196 21.84 1.48 10.76
N HIS A 197 20.67 2.13 10.56
CA HIS A 197 20.34 2.82 9.31
C HIS A 197 20.46 4.34 9.37
N ILE A 198 20.50 4.93 10.56
CA ILE A 198 20.65 6.39 10.74
C ILE A 198 22.04 6.88 10.37
N VAL A 199 23.01 5.98 10.27
CA VAL A 199 24.45 6.34 10.10
C VAL A 199 24.90 6.35 8.63
N GLU A 200 24.09 5.93 7.69
CA GLU A 200 24.44 5.96 6.27
C GLU A 200 23.66 7.04 5.53
N ASP A 201 24.25 8.19 5.29
CA ASP A 201 23.77 9.34 4.49
C ASP A 201 23.52 9.00 3.00
N LYS A 202 22.96 7.84 2.71
CA LYS A 202 22.72 7.44 1.32
C LYS A 202 21.23 7.30 1.03
N PRO A 203 20.76 7.87 -0.10
CA PRO A 203 19.37 7.75 -0.50
C PRO A 203 18.93 6.29 -0.57
N ILE A 204 17.77 6.01 -0.03
CA ILE A 204 17.15 4.68 0.04
C ILE A 204 16.98 4.07 -1.35
N LEU A 205 16.85 4.90 -2.35
CA LEU A 205 16.65 4.53 -3.75
C LEU A 205 17.92 3.97 -4.43
N ASN A 206 19.04 3.84 -3.71
CA ASN A 206 20.27 3.32 -4.28
C ASN A 206 20.37 1.80 -4.10
N GLU A 207 20.54 1.07 -5.22
CA GLU A 207 20.67 -0.41 -5.25
C GLU A 207 21.75 -0.95 -4.30
N THR A 208 22.77 -0.16 -4.02
CA THR A 208 23.88 -0.52 -3.11
C THR A 208 23.44 -0.65 -1.66
N ASN A 209 22.47 0.12 -1.19
CA ASN A 209 22.05 0.11 0.21
C ASN A 209 21.26 -1.14 0.59
N PHE A 210 20.49 -1.69 -0.34
CA PHE A 210 19.87 -3.00 -0.20
C PHE A 210 20.85 -4.15 -0.12
N SER A 211 22.01 -4.01 -0.80
CA SER A 211 23.09 -5.02 -0.82
C SER A 211 23.93 -4.99 0.46
N ILE A 212 24.06 -3.84 1.12
CA ILE A 212 24.85 -3.66 2.35
C ILE A 212 24.15 -4.24 3.57
N ALA A 213 22.84 -4.07 3.69
CA ALA A 213 22.03 -4.72 4.72
C ALA A 213 22.16 -6.26 4.68
N LYS A 214 22.40 -6.80 3.47
CA LYS A 214 22.61 -8.22 3.21
C LYS A 214 23.97 -8.74 3.71
N LYS A 215 25.02 -7.90 3.75
CA LYS A 215 26.39 -8.31 4.11
C LYS A 215 26.66 -8.37 5.62
N LYS A 216 25.97 -7.58 6.41
CA LYS A 216 26.23 -7.43 7.87
C LYS A 216 25.45 -8.38 8.77
N ASN A 217 24.35 -8.97 8.32
CA ASN A 217 23.50 -9.81 9.15
C ASN A 217 23.24 -11.19 8.54
N ASN A 218 24.03 -12.11 9.01
CA ASN A 218 23.75 -13.50 9.31
C ASN A 218 23.03 -14.40 8.26
N LYS A 219 23.62 -15.53 8.09
CA LYS A 219 23.46 -16.66 7.16
C LYS A 219 22.04 -17.16 6.82
N ASN A 220 20.97 -16.61 7.38
CA ASN A 220 19.60 -17.15 7.24
C ASN A 220 18.53 -16.18 6.73
N TYR A 221 18.85 -14.91 6.44
CA TYR A 221 17.89 -13.99 5.80
C TYR A 221 18.26 -13.78 4.34
N LYS A 222 17.69 -14.59 3.47
CA LYS A 222 17.56 -14.26 2.05
C LYS A 222 16.45 -13.20 1.91
N LEU A 223 16.69 -11.99 2.36
CA LEU A 223 15.94 -10.82 1.94
C LEU A 223 16.39 -10.47 0.52
N ASN A 224 15.93 -11.24 -0.44
CA ASN A 224 15.89 -10.79 -1.82
C ASN A 224 14.75 -9.78 -1.97
N VAL A 225 14.81 -8.66 -1.24
CA VAL A 225 14.05 -7.49 -1.66
C VAL A 225 14.84 -6.87 -2.80
N ASN A 226 14.74 -7.54 -3.92
CA ASN A 226 15.25 -7.03 -5.16
C ASN A 226 14.42 -5.77 -5.47
N ARG A 227 15.04 -4.61 -5.65
CA ARG A 227 14.39 -3.37 -6.06
C ARG A 227 13.56 -3.53 -7.34
N SER A 228 13.80 -4.60 -8.10
CA SER A 228 12.96 -5.02 -9.23
C SER A 228 11.47 -5.20 -8.88
N TYR A 229 11.14 -5.40 -7.60
CA TYR A 229 9.77 -5.57 -7.12
C TYR A 229 9.19 -4.30 -6.47
N SER A 230 9.89 -3.15 -6.52
CA SER A 230 9.33 -1.89 -6.05
C SER A 230 8.31 -1.38 -7.05
N VAL A 231 7.23 -0.80 -6.52
CA VAL A 231 6.17 -0.18 -7.34
C VAL A 231 6.72 0.96 -8.20
N GLU A 232 7.73 1.67 -7.72
CA GLU A 232 8.40 2.74 -8.47
C GLU A 232 9.01 2.21 -9.76
N LYS A 233 9.83 1.16 -9.68
CA LYS A 233 10.45 0.54 -10.85
C LYS A 233 9.40 -0.03 -11.81
N TYR A 234 8.37 -0.61 -11.26
CA TYR A 234 7.29 -1.21 -12.03
C TYR A 234 6.48 -0.18 -12.81
N LEU A 235 6.08 0.93 -12.16
CA LEU A 235 5.20 1.91 -12.79
C LEU A 235 5.95 2.92 -13.65
N PHE A 236 7.13 3.37 -13.24
CA PHE A 236 7.74 4.58 -13.78
C PHE A 236 9.01 4.33 -14.59
N TYR A 237 9.57 3.11 -14.54
CA TYR A 237 10.69 2.73 -15.38
C TYR A 237 10.23 1.86 -16.54
N GLN A 238 10.25 2.42 -17.73
CA GLN A 238 10.05 1.66 -18.96
C GLN A 238 11.36 1.60 -19.74
N ASN A 239 11.75 0.39 -20.18
CA ASN A 239 12.98 0.16 -20.94
C ASN A 239 14.26 0.71 -20.26
N GLY A 240 14.30 0.66 -18.92
CA GLY A 240 15.47 1.11 -18.15
C GLY A 240 15.62 2.62 -18.02
N LYS A 241 14.63 3.40 -18.43
CA LYS A 241 14.60 4.86 -18.27
C LYS A 241 13.41 5.26 -17.41
N LEU A 242 13.62 6.28 -16.56
CA LEU A 242 12.55 6.97 -15.85
C LEU A 242 11.71 7.73 -16.89
N ASN A 243 10.39 7.50 -16.89
CA ASN A 243 9.45 8.25 -17.72
C ASN A 243 9.11 9.58 -17.08
#